data_c65e8b23ceb51764c243ea6e048193db
#
_entry.id   c65e8b23ceb51764c243ea6e048193db
#
_cell.length_a   1.000
_cell.length_b   1.000
_cell.length_c   1.000
_cell.angle_alpha   90.00
_cell.angle_beta   90.00
_cell.angle_gamma   90.00
#
_symmetry.space_group_name_H-M   'P 1'
#
loop_
_entity.id
_entity.type
_entity.pdbx_description
1 polymer ?
#
loop_
_entity_poly.entity_id
_entity_poly.type
_entity_poly.pdbx_seq_one_letter_code
_entity_poly.pdbx_strand_id
1 'polypeptide(L)'
;MLFQFVQIAYWLALATWFGAVLFVALAPPVILRTMSEAKPILPNVLSVNLEGQHGTLLAGTIMGILLGPLVKLQLICAGVLLVTIIAQWFLIDLDGTNVVPPILRSALFVAAVVLFVYDWRFVWPKIWKFRQEYIDHADEPDVANPALDQFDHYQAESLRTLMIITCLLLGIILFSANIRPALMPSS
;
A
#
# COMPACT_ATOMS: atom_id res chain seq x y z
N MET A 1 11.60 -23.95 19.20
CA MET A 1 11.17 -24.16 17.80
C MET A 1 9.93 -23.34 17.42
N LEU A 2 8.79 -23.43 18.12
CA LEU A 2 7.56 -22.70 17.75
C LEU A 2 7.79 -21.18 17.63
N PHE A 3 8.43 -20.54 18.59
CA PHE A 3 8.75 -19.12 18.57
C PHE A 3 9.57 -18.72 17.33
N GLN A 4 10.54 -19.53 16.92
CA GLN A 4 11.36 -19.27 15.74
C GLN A 4 10.52 -19.27 14.44
N PHE A 5 9.60 -20.24 14.30
CA PHE A 5 8.68 -20.26 13.15
C PHE A 5 7.77 -19.04 13.11
N VAL A 6 7.20 -18.65 14.24
CA VAL A 6 6.37 -17.44 14.38
C VAL A 6 7.18 -16.20 13.99
N GLN A 7 8.44 -16.13 14.45
CA GLN A 7 9.32 -15.01 14.15
C GLN A 7 9.69 -14.94 12.67
N ILE A 8 9.98 -16.07 12.03
CA ILE A 8 10.27 -16.13 10.58
C ILE A 8 9.03 -15.67 9.77
N ALA A 9 7.85 -16.22 10.07
CA ALA A 9 6.60 -15.83 9.40
C ALA A 9 6.30 -14.34 9.58
N TYR A 10 6.50 -13.80 10.78
CA TYR A 10 6.37 -12.38 11.08
C TYR A 10 7.27 -11.52 10.21
N TRP A 11 8.59 -11.81 10.18
CA TRP A 11 9.54 -11.01 9.40
C TRP A 11 9.33 -11.12 7.90
N LEU A 12 8.98 -12.30 7.38
CA LEU A 12 8.65 -12.48 5.97
C LEU A 12 7.42 -11.67 5.58
N ALA A 13 6.35 -11.73 6.37
CA ALA A 13 5.14 -10.97 6.09
C ALA A 13 5.38 -9.45 6.17
N LEU A 14 6.13 -9.00 7.19
CA LEU A 14 6.45 -7.58 7.39
C LEU A 14 7.32 -7.03 6.25
N ALA A 15 8.39 -7.74 5.88
CA ALA A 15 9.27 -7.34 4.79
C ALA A 15 8.56 -7.33 3.44
N THR A 16 7.70 -8.32 3.20
CA THR A 16 6.90 -8.41 1.97
C THR A 16 5.90 -7.26 1.89
N TRP A 17 5.18 -6.96 2.97
CA TRP A 17 4.23 -5.85 2.99
C TRP A 17 4.94 -4.51 2.81
N PHE A 18 5.99 -4.26 3.56
CA PHE A 18 6.81 -3.05 3.43
C PHE A 18 7.35 -2.88 2.00
N GLY A 19 7.92 -3.92 1.41
CA GLY A 19 8.44 -3.91 0.04
C GLY A 19 7.35 -3.66 -1.00
N ALA A 20 6.16 -4.27 -0.84
CA ALA A 20 5.03 -4.09 -1.74
C ALA A 20 4.51 -2.64 -1.71
N VAL A 21 4.34 -2.04 -0.52
CA VAL A 21 3.87 -0.65 -0.38
C VAL A 21 4.92 0.32 -0.92
N LEU A 22 6.20 0.11 -0.61
CA LEU A 22 7.30 0.92 -1.12
C LEU A 22 7.38 0.87 -2.65
N PHE A 23 7.23 -0.32 -3.25
CA PHE A 23 7.19 -0.47 -4.70
C PHE A 23 6.05 0.33 -5.33
N VAL A 24 4.83 0.24 -4.78
CA VAL A 24 3.67 1.02 -5.27
C VAL A 24 3.89 2.52 -5.14
N ALA A 25 4.57 2.97 -4.08
CA ALA A 25 4.87 4.39 -3.92
C ALA A 25 5.91 4.91 -4.95
N LEU A 26 6.84 4.06 -5.38
CA LEU A 26 7.93 4.43 -6.29
C LEU A 26 7.64 4.16 -7.78
N ALA A 27 6.77 3.19 -8.09
CA ALA A 27 6.51 2.77 -9.46
C ALA A 27 5.78 3.83 -10.33
N PRO A 28 4.77 4.59 -9.83
CA PRO A 28 4.00 5.52 -10.65
C PRO A 28 4.84 6.56 -11.40
N PRO A 29 5.76 7.31 -10.76
CA PRO A 29 6.54 8.33 -11.46
C PRO A 29 7.45 7.73 -12.54
N VAL A 30 7.97 6.52 -12.32
CA VAL A 30 8.81 5.82 -13.32
C VAL A 30 7.96 5.40 -14.51
N ILE A 31 6.79 4.79 -14.27
CA ILE A 31 5.88 4.33 -15.33
C ILE A 31 5.37 5.53 -16.14
N LEU A 32 4.92 6.59 -15.47
CA LEU A 32 4.44 7.81 -16.13
C LEU A 32 5.51 8.44 -17.03
N ARG A 33 6.72 8.58 -16.51
CA ARG A 33 7.84 9.12 -17.29
C ARG A 33 8.14 8.26 -18.51
N THR A 34 8.27 6.95 -18.34
CA THR A 34 8.56 6.02 -19.44
C THR A 34 7.47 6.06 -20.51
N MET A 35 6.20 6.10 -20.10
CA MET A 35 5.07 6.15 -21.04
C MET A 35 4.98 7.50 -21.76
N SER A 36 5.30 8.62 -21.10
CA SER A 36 5.33 9.94 -21.74
C SER A 36 6.46 10.06 -22.76
N GLU A 37 7.62 9.46 -22.48
CA GLU A 37 8.76 9.42 -23.41
C GLU A 37 8.47 8.52 -24.63
N ALA A 38 7.78 7.39 -24.42
CA ALA A 38 7.45 6.41 -25.46
C ALA A 38 6.35 6.90 -26.43
N LYS A 39 5.55 7.90 -26.06
CA LYS A 39 4.44 8.46 -26.84
C LYS A 39 3.57 7.37 -27.51
N PRO A 40 3.03 6.41 -26.76
CA PRO A 40 2.24 5.33 -27.32
C PRO A 40 0.96 5.88 -27.96
N ILE A 41 0.54 5.29 -29.09
CA ILE A 41 -0.74 5.58 -29.73
C ILE A 41 -1.71 4.47 -29.34
N LEU A 42 -2.82 4.80 -28.69
CA LEU A 42 -3.88 3.85 -28.34
C LEU A 42 -4.95 3.84 -29.44
N PRO A 43 -5.08 2.77 -30.24
CA PRO A 43 -6.00 2.74 -31.39
C PRO A 43 -7.48 2.80 -30.98
N ASN A 44 -7.81 2.50 -29.74
CA ASN A 44 -9.17 2.51 -29.20
C ASN A 44 -9.58 3.84 -28.55
N VAL A 45 -8.69 4.82 -28.49
CA VAL A 45 -8.93 6.13 -27.89
C VAL A 45 -8.83 7.15 -29.03
N LEU A 46 -9.94 7.33 -29.75
CA LEU A 46 -10.01 8.17 -30.94
C LEU A 46 -10.50 9.60 -30.66
N SER A 47 -10.72 9.94 -29.35
CA SER A 47 -11.12 11.31 -29.03
C SER A 47 -9.99 12.30 -29.27
N VAL A 48 -10.27 13.35 -30.02
CA VAL A 48 -9.34 14.46 -30.33
C VAL A 48 -8.90 15.16 -29.03
N ASN A 49 -9.74 15.19 -28.00
CA ASN A 49 -9.46 15.84 -26.73
C ASN A 49 -8.46 15.04 -25.87
N LEU A 50 -8.25 13.75 -26.15
CA LEU A 50 -7.26 12.89 -25.49
C LEU A 50 -5.95 12.79 -26.28
N GLU A 51 -5.81 13.54 -27.36
CA GLU A 51 -4.59 13.58 -28.17
C GLU A 51 -3.42 14.11 -27.30
N GLY A 52 -2.35 13.32 -27.21
CA GLY A 52 -1.21 13.59 -26.30
C GLY A 52 -1.32 13.00 -24.89
N GLN A 53 -2.48 12.48 -24.45
CA GLN A 53 -2.66 11.87 -23.13
C GLN A 53 -2.61 10.34 -23.14
N HIS A 54 -2.40 9.72 -24.29
CA HIS A 54 -2.34 8.25 -24.42
C HIS A 54 -1.33 7.59 -23.47
N GLY A 55 -0.17 8.23 -23.24
CA GLY A 55 0.84 7.74 -22.30
C GLY A 55 0.34 7.70 -20.87
N THR A 56 -0.34 8.75 -20.42
CA THR A 56 -0.90 8.84 -19.06
C THR A 56 -2.03 7.83 -18.85
N LEU A 57 -2.91 7.66 -19.85
CA LEU A 57 -4.00 6.68 -19.79
C LEU A 57 -3.46 5.25 -19.73
N LEU A 58 -2.43 4.94 -20.53
CA LEU A 58 -1.78 3.62 -20.52
C LEU A 58 -1.06 3.37 -19.18
N ALA A 59 -0.34 4.35 -18.68
CA ALA A 59 0.31 4.26 -17.36
C ALA A 59 -0.71 3.98 -16.24
N GLY A 60 -1.84 4.71 -16.25
CA GLY A 60 -2.93 4.48 -15.30
C GLY A 60 -3.54 3.07 -15.42
N THR A 61 -3.65 2.53 -16.63
CA THR A 61 -4.14 1.16 -16.86
C THR A 61 -3.16 0.12 -16.30
N ILE A 62 -1.87 0.28 -16.58
CA ILE A 62 -0.81 -0.61 -16.03
C ILE A 62 -0.83 -0.59 -14.51
N MET A 63 -0.89 0.60 -13.90
CA MET A 63 -0.99 0.73 -12.45
C MET A 63 -2.25 0.05 -11.89
N GLY A 64 -3.38 0.21 -12.54
CA GLY A 64 -4.62 -0.45 -12.13
C GLY A 64 -4.53 -1.98 -12.13
N ILE A 65 -3.90 -2.56 -13.15
CA ILE A 65 -3.68 -4.01 -13.23
C ILE A 65 -2.75 -4.49 -12.09
N LEU A 66 -1.71 -3.73 -11.75
CA LEU A 66 -0.76 -4.07 -10.69
C LEU A 66 -1.37 -3.95 -9.29
N LEU A 67 -2.25 -2.98 -9.07
CA LEU A 67 -2.83 -2.72 -7.74
C LEU A 67 -3.71 -3.87 -7.23
N GLY A 68 -4.45 -4.55 -8.09
CA GLY A 68 -5.32 -5.66 -7.70
C GLY A 68 -4.59 -6.81 -6.98
N PRO A 69 -3.55 -7.41 -7.57
CA PRO A 69 -2.69 -8.39 -6.88
C PRO A 69 -2.02 -7.85 -5.63
N LEU A 70 -1.59 -6.58 -5.63
CA LEU A 70 -0.92 -5.96 -4.48
C LEU A 70 -1.86 -5.80 -3.28
N VAL A 71 -3.12 -5.44 -3.49
CA VAL A 71 -4.11 -5.40 -2.39
C VAL A 71 -4.30 -6.79 -1.79
N LYS A 72 -4.39 -7.85 -2.60
CA LYS A 72 -4.49 -9.22 -2.09
C LYS A 72 -3.26 -9.61 -1.29
N LEU A 73 -2.07 -9.28 -1.78
CA LEU A 73 -0.82 -9.54 -1.08
C LEU A 73 -0.77 -8.82 0.27
N GLN A 74 -1.17 -7.55 0.32
CA GLN A 74 -1.23 -6.76 1.56
C GLN A 74 -2.22 -7.36 2.56
N LEU A 75 -3.39 -7.83 2.12
CA LEU A 75 -4.37 -8.52 2.97
C LEU A 75 -3.79 -9.80 3.58
N ILE A 76 -3.10 -10.61 2.79
CA ILE A 76 -2.43 -11.83 3.27
C ILE A 76 -1.36 -11.47 4.30
N CYS A 77 -0.50 -10.50 4.00
CA CYS A 77 0.55 -10.06 4.93
C CYS A 77 -0.03 -9.50 6.23
N ALA A 78 -1.08 -8.68 6.16
CA ALA A 78 -1.77 -8.14 7.34
C ALA A 78 -2.37 -9.28 8.20
N GLY A 79 -2.99 -10.28 7.57
CA GLY A 79 -3.52 -11.46 8.27
C GLY A 79 -2.43 -12.28 8.97
N VAL A 80 -1.32 -12.55 8.27
CA VAL A 80 -0.17 -13.27 8.86
C VAL A 80 0.44 -12.47 10.00
N LEU A 81 0.61 -11.15 9.85
CA LEU A 81 1.13 -10.29 10.91
C LEU A 81 0.19 -10.26 12.12
N LEU A 82 -1.12 -10.18 11.91
CA LEU A 82 -2.09 -10.23 13.01
C LEU A 82 -1.93 -11.51 13.82
N VAL A 83 -1.93 -12.67 13.17
CA VAL A 83 -1.79 -13.98 13.82
C VAL A 83 -0.45 -14.09 14.54
N THR A 84 0.63 -13.68 13.91
CA THR A 84 1.97 -13.76 14.50
C THR A 84 2.17 -12.78 15.66
N ILE A 85 1.61 -11.58 15.61
CA ILE A 85 1.63 -10.62 16.73
C ILE A 85 0.86 -11.19 17.92
N ILE A 86 -0.33 -11.74 17.70
CA ILE A 86 -1.11 -12.39 18.77
C ILE A 86 -0.34 -13.56 19.36
N ALA A 87 0.22 -14.45 18.53
CA ALA A 87 1.02 -15.57 19.00
C ALA A 87 2.23 -15.12 19.82
N GLN A 88 2.90 -14.05 19.42
CA GLN A 88 4.04 -13.49 20.15
C GLN A 88 3.63 -12.95 21.53
N TRP A 89 2.44 -12.34 21.70
CA TRP A 89 1.94 -11.90 22.99
C TRP A 89 1.79 -13.04 24.00
N PHE A 90 1.47 -14.26 23.55
CA PHE A 90 1.41 -15.44 24.41
C PHE A 90 2.78 -16.10 24.67
N LEU A 91 3.80 -15.77 23.85
CA LEU A 91 5.13 -16.37 23.92
C LEU A 91 6.19 -15.45 24.55
N ILE A 92 5.85 -14.17 24.79
CA ILE A 92 6.74 -13.20 25.43
C ILE A 92 6.60 -13.32 26.95
N ASP A 93 7.76 -13.37 27.63
CA ASP A 93 7.81 -13.23 29.09
C ASP A 93 7.67 -11.75 29.45
N LEU A 94 6.58 -11.42 30.13
CA LEU A 94 6.28 -10.05 30.55
C LEU A 94 6.93 -9.67 31.89
N ASP A 95 7.39 -10.64 32.65
CA ASP A 95 7.90 -10.43 34.04
C ASP A 95 9.30 -9.83 34.10
N GLY A 96 10.02 -9.79 33.00
CA GLY A 96 11.38 -9.24 32.97
C GLY A 96 11.67 -8.29 31.78
N THR A 97 10.71 -8.05 30.91
CA THR A 97 10.92 -7.27 29.67
C THR A 97 10.22 -5.93 29.69
N ASN A 98 10.81 -4.94 29.01
CA ASN A 98 10.12 -3.68 28.75
C ASN A 98 8.94 -3.92 27.78
N VAL A 99 7.72 -3.73 28.27
CA VAL A 99 6.47 -3.96 27.52
C VAL A 99 6.17 -2.86 26.49
N VAL A 100 6.86 -1.72 26.54
CA VAL A 100 6.62 -0.58 25.65
C VAL A 100 6.83 -0.92 24.16
N PRO A 101 7.92 -1.59 23.74
CA PRO A 101 8.10 -1.94 22.32
C PRO A 101 7.00 -2.84 21.75
N PRO A 102 6.54 -3.92 22.40
CA PRO A 102 5.43 -4.75 21.92
C PRO A 102 4.11 -3.97 21.79
N ILE A 103 3.78 -3.10 22.76
CA ILE A 103 2.57 -2.28 22.71
C ILE A 103 2.64 -1.31 21.53
N LEU A 104 3.74 -0.57 21.41
CA LEU A 104 3.91 0.42 20.36
C LEU A 104 3.87 -0.22 18.96
N ARG A 105 4.54 -1.36 18.79
CA ARG A 105 4.48 -2.15 17.57
C ARG A 105 3.06 -2.55 17.20
N SER A 106 2.28 -3.04 18.17
CA SER A 106 0.89 -3.46 17.95
C SER A 106 0.00 -2.26 17.60
N ALA A 107 0.19 -1.12 18.24
CA ALA A 107 -0.52 0.11 17.92
C ALA A 107 -0.21 0.62 16.50
N LEU A 108 1.07 0.62 16.10
CA LEU A 108 1.49 0.97 14.75
C LEU A 108 0.91 0.02 13.70
N PHE A 109 0.85 -1.29 14.01
CA PHE A 109 0.23 -2.28 13.13
C PHE A 109 -1.26 -2.01 12.94
N VAL A 110 -2.01 -1.76 14.01
CA VAL A 110 -3.44 -1.41 13.92
C VAL A 110 -3.63 -0.15 13.10
N ALA A 111 -2.83 0.89 13.32
CA ALA A 111 -2.88 2.13 12.53
C ALA A 111 -2.62 1.87 11.04
N ALA A 112 -1.61 1.05 10.70
CA ALA A 112 -1.30 0.69 9.31
C ALA A 112 -2.46 -0.07 8.64
N VAL A 113 -3.09 -1.03 9.36
CA VAL A 113 -4.24 -1.79 8.84
C VAL A 113 -5.46 -0.87 8.64
N VAL A 114 -5.74 0.03 9.57
CA VAL A 114 -6.85 0.98 9.45
C VAL A 114 -6.68 1.87 8.23
N LEU A 115 -5.48 2.43 8.03
CA LEU A 115 -5.18 3.26 6.86
C LEU A 115 -5.24 2.47 5.55
N PHE A 116 -4.74 1.23 5.55
CA PHE A 116 -4.84 0.35 4.39
C PHE A 116 -6.30 0.05 4.00
N VAL A 117 -7.15 -0.29 4.99
CA VAL A 117 -8.59 -0.54 4.78
C VAL A 117 -9.29 0.73 4.30
N TYR A 118 -8.94 1.89 4.87
CA TYR A 118 -9.46 3.19 4.43
C TYR A 118 -9.14 3.45 2.96
N ASP A 119 -7.87 3.33 2.56
CA ASP A 119 -7.44 3.55 1.18
C ASP A 119 -8.15 2.58 0.23
N TRP A 120 -8.12 1.28 0.53
CA TRP A 120 -8.73 0.24 -0.29
C TRP A 120 -10.25 0.38 -0.42
N ARG A 121 -10.96 0.73 0.69
CA ARG A 121 -12.44 0.69 0.73
C ARG A 121 -13.09 2.00 0.30
N PHE A 122 -12.42 3.14 0.54
CA PHE A 122 -13.02 4.45 0.35
C PHE A 122 -12.31 5.30 -0.72
N VAL A 123 -10.99 5.28 -0.78
CA VAL A 123 -10.22 6.11 -1.73
C VAL A 123 -10.17 5.44 -3.11
N TRP A 124 -9.79 4.19 -3.16
CA TRP A 124 -9.59 3.45 -4.40
C TRP A 124 -10.82 3.36 -5.31
N PRO A 125 -12.05 3.07 -4.81
CA PRO A 125 -13.25 3.09 -5.64
C PRO A 125 -13.54 4.45 -6.28
N LYS A 126 -13.19 5.55 -5.58
CA LYS A 126 -13.35 6.91 -6.11
C LYS A 126 -12.36 7.19 -7.23
N ILE A 127 -11.11 6.77 -7.09
CA ILE A 127 -10.09 6.87 -8.16
C ILE A 127 -10.61 6.21 -9.44
N TRP A 128 -11.14 4.98 -9.33
CA TRP A 128 -11.69 4.26 -10.48
C TRP A 128 -12.92 4.94 -11.07
N LYS A 129 -13.84 5.41 -10.21
CA LYS A 129 -15.05 6.11 -10.65
C LYS A 129 -14.71 7.35 -11.46
N PHE A 130 -13.89 8.24 -10.90
CA PHE A 130 -13.57 9.51 -11.56
C PHE A 130 -12.68 9.32 -12.80
N ARG A 131 -11.79 8.32 -12.79
CA ARG A 131 -11.04 7.95 -13.99
C ARG A 131 -11.96 7.48 -15.11
N GLN A 132 -12.95 6.65 -14.80
CA GLN A 132 -13.91 6.17 -15.80
C GLN A 132 -14.77 7.32 -16.32
N GLU A 133 -15.28 8.17 -15.43
CA GLU A 133 -16.07 9.36 -15.79
C GLU A 133 -15.29 10.31 -16.72
N TYR A 134 -14.00 10.53 -16.44
CA TYR A 134 -13.12 11.30 -17.32
C TYR A 134 -12.98 10.69 -18.72
N ILE A 135 -12.84 9.37 -18.82
CA ILE A 135 -12.69 8.67 -20.10
C ILE A 135 -14.02 8.67 -20.89
N ASP A 136 -15.13 8.41 -20.21
CA ASP A 136 -16.45 8.29 -20.83
C ASP A 136 -16.97 9.63 -21.37
N HIS A 137 -16.59 10.74 -20.75
CA HIS A 137 -16.99 12.11 -21.12
C HIS A 137 -15.84 12.95 -21.72
N ALA A 138 -14.84 12.30 -22.32
CA ALA A 138 -13.66 12.97 -22.84
C ALA A 138 -13.98 14.07 -23.88
N ASP A 139 -15.10 13.97 -24.56
CA ASP A 139 -15.57 14.96 -25.55
C ASP A 139 -16.44 16.10 -24.95
N GLU A 140 -16.71 16.04 -23.63
CA GLU A 140 -17.49 17.00 -22.85
C GLU A 140 -16.62 17.67 -21.79
N PRO A 141 -15.87 18.76 -22.11
CA PRO A 141 -14.91 19.38 -21.18
C PRO A 141 -15.51 19.82 -19.85
N ASP A 142 -16.78 20.21 -19.83
CA ASP A 142 -17.50 20.67 -18.63
C ASP A 142 -17.71 19.54 -17.62
N VAL A 143 -17.71 18.29 -18.07
CA VAL A 143 -17.82 17.07 -17.23
C VAL A 143 -16.44 16.44 -17.00
N ALA A 144 -15.64 16.34 -18.05
CA ALA A 144 -14.32 15.68 -18.01
C ALA A 144 -13.34 16.40 -17.09
N ASN A 145 -13.23 17.74 -17.16
CA ASN A 145 -12.26 18.48 -16.34
C ASN A 145 -12.51 18.36 -14.83
N PRO A 146 -13.74 18.51 -14.31
CA PRO A 146 -14.02 18.26 -12.90
C PRO A 146 -13.74 16.80 -12.46
N ALA A 147 -14.00 15.83 -13.35
CA ALA A 147 -13.69 14.42 -13.06
C ALA A 147 -12.17 14.17 -12.98
N LEU A 148 -11.39 14.80 -13.87
CA LEU A 148 -9.92 14.74 -13.81
C LEU A 148 -9.38 15.35 -12.52
N ASP A 149 -9.88 16.53 -12.11
CA ASP A 149 -9.47 17.19 -10.87
C ASP A 149 -9.76 16.29 -9.64
N GLN A 150 -10.92 15.63 -9.62
CA GLN A 150 -11.26 14.68 -8.55
C GLN A 150 -10.37 13.43 -8.59
N PHE A 151 -10.08 12.90 -9.76
CA PHE A 151 -9.16 11.78 -9.93
C PHE A 151 -7.78 12.11 -9.37
N ASP A 152 -7.21 13.27 -9.74
CA ASP A 152 -5.90 13.70 -9.25
C ASP A 152 -5.89 13.93 -7.75
N HIS A 153 -6.97 14.49 -7.19
CA HIS A 153 -7.13 14.68 -5.74
C HIS A 153 -7.07 13.34 -4.98
N TYR A 154 -7.89 12.35 -5.38
CA TYR A 154 -7.91 11.05 -4.72
C TYR A 154 -6.65 10.22 -4.95
N GLN A 155 -6.01 10.37 -6.12
CA GLN A 155 -4.71 9.75 -6.38
C GLN A 155 -3.63 10.30 -5.45
N ALA A 156 -3.60 11.62 -5.23
CA ALA A 156 -2.67 12.25 -4.30
C ALA A 156 -2.96 11.83 -2.84
N GLU A 157 -4.24 11.67 -2.47
CA GLU A 157 -4.65 11.18 -1.15
C GLU A 157 -4.19 9.74 -0.91
N SER A 158 -4.38 8.84 -1.88
CA SER A 158 -3.89 7.46 -1.82
C SER A 158 -2.37 7.39 -1.68
N LEU A 159 -1.62 8.17 -2.47
CA LEU A 159 -0.16 8.23 -2.35
C LEU A 159 0.30 8.70 -0.96
N ARG A 160 -0.34 9.72 -0.38
CA ARG A 160 -0.04 10.18 0.99
C ARG A 160 -0.32 9.08 2.01
N THR A 161 -1.43 8.40 1.88
CA THR A 161 -1.81 7.27 2.75
C THR A 161 -0.77 6.15 2.66
N LEU A 162 -0.34 5.77 1.46
CA LEU A 162 0.72 4.77 1.26
C LEU A 162 2.06 5.20 1.89
N MET A 163 2.43 6.47 1.78
CA MET A 163 3.64 6.99 2.45
C MET A 163 3.54 6.87 3.97
N ILE A 164 2.38 7.20 4.56
CA ILE A 164 2.17 7.06 6.01
C ILE A 164 2.24 5.58 6.41
N ILE A 165 1.59 4.68 5.67
CA ILE A 165 1.68 3.23 5.91
C ILE A 165 3.15 2.77 5.84
N THR A 166 3.93 3.23 4.88
CA THR A 166 5.36 2.90 4.76
C THR A 166 6.14 3.32 6.01
N CYS A 167 5.90 4.53 6.52
CA CYS A 167 6.52 5.02 7.75
C CYS A 167 6.10 4.20 8.98
N LEU A 168 4.82 3.81 9.07
CA LEU A 168 4.31 2.96 10.16
C LEU A 168 4.96 1.57 10.12
N LEU A 169 5.06 0.95 8.94
CA LEU A 169 5.72 -0.35 8.76
C LEU A 169 7.21 -0.27 9.12
N LEU A 170 7.90 0.82 8.75
CA LEU A 170 9.27 1.05 9.18
C LEU A 170 9.37 1.17 10.70
N GLY A 171 8.45 1.88 11.34
CA GLY A 171 8.34 1.95 12.79
C GLY A 171 8.17 0.56 13.42
N ILE A 172 7.29 -0.28 12.85
CA ILE A 172 7.10 -1.66 13.30
C ILE A 172 8.41 -2.45 13.22
N ILE A 173 9.18 -2.32 12.13
CA ILE A 173 10.49 -2.95 11.96
C ILE A 173 11.43 -2.54 13.11
N LEU A 174 11.55 -1.24 13.38
CA LEU A 174 12.44 -0.71 14.41
C LEU A 174 12.07 -1.21 15.82
N PHE A 175 10.78 -1.20 16.18
CA PHE A 175 10.33 -1.66 17.49
C PHE A 175 10.30 -3.19 17.64
N SER A 176 10.38 -3.94 16.52
CA SER A 176 10.44 -5.40 16.53
C SER A 176 11.85 -5.95 16.76
N ALA A 177 12.89 -5.17 16.47
CA ALA A 177 14.28 -5.61 16.56
C ALA A 177 14.72 -6.00 17.97
N ASN A 178 14.06 -5.47 19.03
CA ASN A 178 14.45 -5.66 20.43
C ASN A 178 13.58 -6.68 21.19
N ILE A 179 12.72 -7.45 20.51
CA ILE A 179 11.85 -8.42 21.19
C ILE A 179 12.62 -9.74 21.40
N ARG A 180 12.80 -10.13 22.67
CA ARG A 180 13.49 -11.38 23.08
C ARG A 180 12.46 -12.45 23.47
N PRO A 181 12.73 -13.74 23.19
CA PRO A 181 11.89 -14.83 23.67
C PRO A 181 12.10 -15.09 25.17
N ALA A 182 11.04 -15.52 25.86
CA ALA A 182 11.00 -15.87 27.28
C ALA A 182 12.03 -16.93 27.74
N LEU A 183 12.60 -17.69 26.80
CA LEU A 183 13.44 -18.86 27.07
C LEU A 183 14.95 -18.61 26.98
N MET A 184 15.42 -17.37 26.81
CA MET A 184 16.86 -17.08 26.87
C MET A 184 17.22 -16.54 28.26
N PRO A 185 18.00 -17.28 29.06
CA PRO A 185 18.52 -16.75 30.32
C PRO A 185 19.35 -15.49 30.01
N SER A 186 19.17 -14.47 30.85
CA SER A 186 20.01 -13.27 30.81
C SER A 186 21.45 -13.68 31.01
N SER A 187 22.27 -13.64 29.99
CA SER A 187 23.74 -13.76 30.08
C SER A 187 24.35 -12.52 30.66
#